data_38fa913851993efbe22710095b5a157f
#
_entry.id   38fa913851993efbe22710095b5a157f
#
_cell.length_a   1.000
_cell.length_b   1.000
_cell.length_c   1.000
_cell.angle_alpha   90.00
_cell.angle_beta   90.00
_cell.angle_gamma   90.00
#
_symmetry.space_group_name_H-M   'P 1'
#
loop_
_entity.id
_entity.type
_entity.pdbx_description
1 polymer ?
#
loop_
_entity_poly.entity_id
_entity_poly.type
_entity_poly.pdbx_seq_one_letter_code
_entity_poly.pdbx_strand_id
1 'polypeptide(L)'
;RDSNEESSSSPSSQCQFDLARLLVEELKGLGISDVSLDEHCYVYAHLPATEGLEHCKALGFIAHMDTVSDFCDHAVTPVVTEDYDGKELPLGTSGRTLSPEMFPHLASLAGRTLITSDGTTILGADDKAGIAEILTALEHILTEKIPHGPLCVAFTPDEEIGMGPAHFDVKKFSADYAYTLDGDTDCLLYTSPSPRDAHES
;
A
#
# COMPACT_ATOMS: atom_id res chain seq x y z
N ARG A 1 -11.09 -7.92 -2.35
CA ARG A 1 -10.03 -7.20 -1.64
C ARG A 1 -10.55 -6.17 -0.63
N ASP A 2 -11.86 -5.92 -0.64
CA ASP A 2 -12.53 -5.09 0.36
C ASP A 2 -12.56 -5.79 1.73
N SER A 3 -12.35 -5.04 2.79
CA SER A 3 -12.53 -5.49 4.17
C SER A 3 -14.02 -5.48 4.57
N ASN A 4 -14.37 -6.22 5.60
CA ASN A 4 -15.75 -6.35 6.07
C ASN A 4 -15.81 -6.20 7.60
N GLU A 5 -16.30 -5.06 8.08
CA GLU A 5 -16.43 -4.75 9.50
C GLU A 5 -17.34 -5.72 10.29
N GLU A 6 -18.31 -6.34 9.62
CA GLU A 6 -19.23 -7.29 10.25
C GLU A 6 -18.66 -8.71 10.39
N SER A 7 -17.49 -8.96 9.78
CA SER A 7 -16.84 -10.27 9.79
C SER A 7 -16.12 -10.53 11.11
N SER A 8 -16.25 -11.74 11.62
CA SER A 8 -15.45 -12.23 12.74
C SER A 8 -14.21 -13.04 12.32
N SER A 9 -14.01 -13.21 11.01
CA SER A 9 -12.86 -13.92 10.47
C SER A 9 -11.66 -12.99 10.23
N SER A 10 -10.45 -13.55 10.17
CA SER A 10 -9.25 -12.86 9.75
C SER A 10 -8.56 -13.68 8.63
N PRO A 11 -8.43 -13.13 7.41
CA PRO A 11 -8.92 -11.81 7.01
C PRO A 11 -10.46 -11.73 7.03
N SER A 12 -10.97 -10.51 7.10
CA SER A 12 -12.41 -10.22 7.16
C SER A 12 -13.14 -10.62 5.87
N SER A 13 -12.43 -10.69 4.75
CA SER A 13 -12.94 -11.17 3.46
C SER A 13 -11.93 -12.07 2.76
N GLN A 14 -12.42 -13.12 2.11
CA GLN A 14 -11.56 -14.08 1.39
C GLN A 14 -10.97 -13.53 0.09
N CYS A 15 -11.55 -12.49 -0.49
CA CYS A 15 -11.05 -11.87 -1.71
C CYS A 15 -9.70 -11.15 -1.54
N GLN A 16 -9.30 -10.85 -0.30
CA GLN A 16 -7.97 -10.29 0.01
C GLN A 16 -6.85 -11.28 -0.35
N PHE A 17 -7.10 -12.60 -0.22
CA PHE A 17 -6.14 -13.61 -0.64
C PHE A 17 -5.82 -13.59 -2.13
N ASP A 18 -6.72 -13.06 -2.98
CA ASP A 18 -6.46 -13.01 -4.42
C ASP A 18 -5.35 -12.02 -4.74
N LEU A 19 -5.36 -10.84 -4.09
CA LEU A 19 -4.28 -9.87 -4.18
C LEU A 19 -3.00 -10.41 -3.50
N ALA A 20 -3.13 -11.00 -2.32
CA ALA A 20 -1.99 -11.55 -1.59
C ALA A 20 -1.23 -12.59 -2.42
N ARG A 21 -1.93 -13.48 -3.12
CA ARG A 21 -1.30 -14.47 -4.02
C ARG A 21 -0.59 -13.82 -5.20
N LEU A 22 -1.21 -12.79 -5.80
CA LEU A 22 -0.57 -12.02 -6.87
C LEU A 22 0.73 -11.37 -6.38
N LEU A 23 0.73 -10.75 -5.20
CA LEU A 23 1.90 -10.11 -4.62
C LEU A 23 3.02 -11.12 -4.32
N VAL A 24 2.66 -12.32 -3.85
CA VAL A 24 3.64 -13.42 -3.70
C VAL A 24 4.29 -13.79 -5.02
N GLU A 25 3.51 -13.89 -6.11
CA GLU A 25 4.04 -14.20 -7.44
C GLU A 25 4.92 -13.06 -7.97
N GLU A 26 4.54 -11.81 -7.78
CA GLU A 26 5.34 -10.66 -8.18
C GLU A 26 6.66 -10.57 -7.42
N LEU A 27 6.66 -10.72 -6.09
CA LEU A 27 7.88 -10.74 -5.29
C LEU A 27 8.84 -11.86 -5.71
N LYS A 28 8.31 -13.06 -5.97
CA LYS A 28 9.10 -14.17 -6.51
C LYS A 28 9.61 -13.89 -7.92
N GLY A 29 8.81 -13.23 -8.75
CA GLY A 29 9.19 -12.78 -10.08
C GLY A 29 10.37 -11.81 -10.09
N LEU A 30 10.49 -10.96 -9.07
CA LEU A 30 11.65 -10.11 -8.83
C LEU A 30 12.91 -10.90 -8.37
N GLY A 31 12.79 -12.19 -8.10
CA GLY A 31 13.89 -13.03 -7.63
C GLY A 31 14.03 -13.13 -6.12
N ILE A 32 13.06 -12.61 -5.35
CA ILE A 32 13.04 -12.72 -3.90
C ILE A 32 12.58 -14.13 -3.55
N SER A 33 13.45 -14.92 -2.92
CA SER A 33 13.18 -16.35 -2.63
C SER A 33 12.48 -16.57 -1.29
N ASP A 34 12.71 -15.69 -0.32
CA ASP A 34 12.06 -15.76 0.99
C ASP A 34 10.77 -14.95 0.98
N VAL A 35 9.71 -15.57 0.48
CA VAL A 35 8.36 -15.00 0.41
C VAL A 35 7.36 -16.00 0.96
N SER A 36 6.51 -15.55 1.86
CA SER A 36 5.47 -16.39 2.47
C SER A 36 4.14 -15.65 2.59
N LEU A 37 3.06 -16.40 2.46
CA LEU A 37 1.69 -15.99 2.73
C LEU A 37 1.16 -16.87 3.87
N ASP A 38 0.64 -16.26 4.92
CA ASP A 38 0.10 -17.02 6.05
C ASP A 38 -1.43 -17.24 5.98
N GLU A 39 -1.95 -17.94 6.96
CA GLU A 39 -3.36 -18.28 7.07
C GLU A 39 -4.28 -17.09 7.38
N HIS A 40 -3.71 -15.98 7.86
CA HIS A 40 -4.38 -14.72 8.14
C HIS A 40 -4.21 -13.68 7.02
N CYS A 41 -3.69 -14.10 5.85
CA CYS A 41 -3.50 -13.27 4.67
C CYS A 41 -2.37 -12.23 4.76
N TYR A 42 -1.42 -12.38 5.69
CA TYR A 42 -0.21 -11.55 5.67
C TYR A 42 0.81 -12.11 4.68
N VAL A 43 1.33 -11.24 3.82
CA VAL A 43 2.47 -11.56 2.96
C VAL A 43 3.72 -11.01 3.63
N TYR A 44 4.74 -11.85 3.79
CA TYR A 44 6.07 -11.45 4.27
C TYR A 44 7.12 -11.78 3.23
N ALA A 45 8.07 -10.89 3.02
CA ALA A 45 9.21 -11.12 2.16
C ALA A 45 10.49 -10.55 2.77
N HIS A 46 11.61 -11.24 2.56
CA HIS A 46 12.91 -10.82 3.04
C HIS A 46 13.93 -10.83 1.90
N LEU A 47 14.61 -9.71 1.73
CA LEU A 47 15.73 -9.55 0.82
C LEU A 47 17.00 -9.48 1.67
N PRO A 48 17.91 -10.48 1.56
CA PRO A 48 19.15 -10.47 2.33
C PRO A 48 20.02 -9.27 1.94
N ALA A 49 20.83 -8.82 2.88
CA ALA A 49 21.77 -7.74 2.65
C ALA A 49 22.73 -8.04 1.50
N THR A 50 23.21 -7.00 0.84
CA THR A 50 24.39 -7.07 -0.04
C THR A 50 25.61 -7.52 0.77
N GLU A 51 26.47 -8.33 0.17
CA GLU A 51 27.71 -8.84 0.80
C GLU A 51 28.49 -7.70 1.50
N GLY A 52 28.79 -7.91 2.79
CA GLY A 52 29.48 -6.94 3.63
C GLY A 52 28.56 -5.95 4.38
N LEU A 53 27.26 -5.93 4.09
CA LEU A 53 26.26 -5.07 4.76
C LEU A 53 25.32 -5.84 5.69
N GLU A 54 25.63 -7.10 6.03
CA GLU A 54 24.81 -7.95 6.89
C GLU A 54 24.73 -7.43 8.33
N HIS A 55 25.65 -6.57 8.72
CA HIS A 55 25.68 -5.92 10.03
C HIS A 55 24.75 -4.70 10.14
N CYS A 56 24.21 -4.25 9.02
CA CYS A 56 23.26 -3.13 8.99
C CYS A 56 21.94 -3.53 9.64
N LYS A 57 21.25 -2.53 10.15
CA LYS A 57 19.90 -2.72 10.68
C LYS A 57 18.92 -3.12 9.59
N ALA A 58 18.05 -4.06 9.89
CA ALA A 58 17.01 -4.49 8.97
C ALA A 58 15.93 -3.40 8.85
N LEU A 59 15.67 -2.98 7.63
CA LEU A 59 14.66 -1.97 7.30
C LEU A 59 13.42 -2.65 6.75
N GLY A 60 12.27 -2.34 7.32
CA GLY A 60 10.98 -2.87 6.92
C GLY A 60 10.11 -1.85 6.18
N PHE A 61 9.30 -2.35 5.25
CA PHE A 61 8.25 -1.59 4.55
C PHE A 61 6.93 -2.34 4.65
N ILE A 62 5.87 -1.61 4.97
CA ILE A 62 4.53 -2.17 5.17
C ILE A 62 3.55 -1.37 4.32
N ALA A 63 2.61 -2.06 3.67
CA ALA A 63 1.47 -1.47 2.99
C ALA A 63 0.25 -2.40 3.15
N HIS A 64 -0.97 -1.84 3.15
CA HIS A 64 -2.15 -2.68 3.27
C HIS A 64 -2.77 -3.05 1.91
N MET A 65 -3.45 -4.19 1.89
CA MET A 65 -4.01 -4.77 0.66
C MET A 65 -5.49 -4.48 0.48
N ASP A 66 -6.20 -4.29 1.58
CA ASP A 66 -7.65 -4.11 1.55
C ASP A 66 -8.05 -2.69 1.13
N THR A 67 -9.32 -2.52 0.90
CA THR A 67 -9.99 -1.24 0.68
C THR A 67 -11.24 -1.21 1.55
N VAL A 68 -11.76 -0.02 1.80
CA VAL A 68 -13.12 0.14 2.33
C VAL A 68 -14.13 -0.59 1.44
N SER A 69 -15.21 -1.06 2.02
CA SER A 69 -16.26 -1.82 1.31
C SER A 69 -17.21 -0.94 0.48
N ASP A 70 -17.15 0.38 0.67
CA ASP A 70 -18.02 1.32 -0.01
C ASP A 70 -17.66 1.45 -1.50
N PHE A 71 -18.70 1.39 -2.37
CA PHE A 71 -18.55 1.60 -3.81
C PHE A 71 -17.46 0.75 -4.49
N CYS A 72 -17.36 -0.52 -4.11
CA CYS A 72 -16.38 -1.46 -4.68
C CYS A 72 -17.02 -2.75 -5.26
N ASP A 73 -18.30 -2.69 -5.62
CA ASP A 73 -19.10 -3.81 -6.08
C ASP A 73 -18.78 -4.30 -7.51
N HIS A 74 -17.95 -3.57 -8.23
CA HIS A 74 -17.49 -3.94 -9.57
C HIS A 74 -16.04 -3.47 -9.84
N ALA A 75 -15.52 -3.81 -11.02
CA ALA A 75 -14.15 -3.47 -11.40
C ALA A 75 -13.95 -1.96 -11.53
N VAL A 76 -12.82 -1.48 -11.00
CA VAL A 76 -12.43 -0.07 -11.10
C VAL A 76 -12.09 0.27 -12.57
N THR A 77 -12.60 1.39 -13.05
CA THR A 77 -12.24 1.98 -14.34
C THR A 77 -11.37 3.22 -14.06
N PRO A 78 -10.04 3.11 -14.15
CA PRO A 78 -9.17 4.26 -13.91
C PRO A 78 -9.25 5.25 -15.09
N VAL A 79 -9.24 6.54 -14.77
CA VAL A 79 -9.22 7.64 -15.74
C VAL A 79 -7.96 8.47 -15.50
N VAL A 80 -7.17 8.67 -16.56
CA VAL A 80 -5.96 9.47 -16.52
C VAL A 80 -6.27 10.85 -17.11
N THR A 81 -5.95 11.90 -16.33
CA THR A 81 -6.06 13.31 -16.76
C THR A 81 -4.67 13.91 -16.74
N GLU A 82 -4.10 14.10 -17.92
CA GLU A 82 -2.81 14.77 -18.09
C GLU A 82 -2.98 16.30 -18.00
N ASP A 83 -1.93 16.98 -17.55
CA ASP A 83 -1.88 18.46 -17.46
C ASP A 83 -3.14 19.05 -16.79
N TYR A 84 -3.52 18.50 -15.63
CA TYR A 84 -4.70 18.96 -14.89
C TYR A 84 -4.69 20.47 -14.72
N ASP A 85 -5.79 21.15 -15.04
CA ASP A 85 -5.86 22.61 -15.08
C ASP A 85 -6.17 23.30 -13.74
N GLY A 86 -6.29 22.52 -12.66
CA GLY A 86 -6.59 23.03 -11.32
C GLY A 86 -8.06 23.39 -11.08
N LYS A 87 -8.98 23.01 -11.99
CA LYS A 87 -10.42 23.31 -11.90
C LYS A 87 -11.24 22.07 -11.57
N GLU A 88 -12.55 22.17 -11.82
CA GLU A 88 -13.45 21.02 -11.68
C GLU A 88 -13.05 19.87 -12.59
N LEU A 89 -12.97 18.66 -12.04
CA LEU A 89 -12.63 17.43 -12.74
C LEU A 89 -13.83 16.49 -12.75
N PRO A 90 -14.53 16.36 -13.88
CA PRO A 90 -15.61 15.37 -14.02
C PRO A 90 -15.05 13.94 -13.95
N LEU A 91 -15.74 13.06 -13.22
CA LEU A 91 -15.36 11.66 -13.07
C LEU A 91 -16.09 10.80 -14.11
N GLY A 92 -15.45 10.60 -15.25
CA GLY A 92 -16.02 9.83 -16.35
C GLY A 92 -17.42 10.30 -16.74
N THR A 93 -18.36 9.37 -16.85
CA THR A 93 -19.77 9.64 -17.19
C THR A 93 -20.72 9.51 -16.00
N SER A 94 -20.20 9.37 -14.78
CA SER A 94 -20.98 9.17 -13.55
C SER A 94 -21.85 10.37 -13.13
N GLY A 95 -21.58 11.57 -13.69
CA GLY A 95 -22.17 12.82 -13.24
C GLY A 95 -21.56 13.37 -11.94
N ARG A 96 -20.56 12.71 -11.38
CA ARG A 96 -19.79 13.19 -10.23
C ARG A 96 -18.62 14.05 -10.68
N THR A 97 -18.24 14.99 -9.82
CA THR A 97 -17.16 15.95 -10.12
C THR A 97 -16.33 16.15 -8.84
N LEU A 98 -15.01 16.14 -8.99
CA LEU A 98 -14.11 16.65 -7.95
C LEU A 98 -13.93 18.16 -8.18
N SER A 99 -14.09 18.97 -7.13
CA SER A 99 -13.92 20.40 -7.26
C SER A 99 -12.95 20.96 -6.22
N PRO A 100 -12.13 21.98 -6.57
CA PRO A 100 -11.29 22.67 -5.60
C PRO A 100 -12.08 23.39 -4.49
N GLU A 101 -13.36 23.65 -4.68
CA GLU A 101 -14.24 24.20 -3.64
C GLU A 101 -14.46 23.16 -2.51
N MET A 102 -14.66 21.89 -2.86
CA MET A 102 -14.83 20.79 -1.91
C MET A 102 -13.48 20.27 -1.41
N PHE A 103 -12.48 20.22 -2.29
CA PHE A 103 -11.14 19.67 -2.04
C PHE A 103 -10.07 20.71 -2.42
N PRO A 104 -9.75 21.67 -1.55
CA PRO A 104 -8.90 22.83 -1.90
C PRO A 104 -7.51 22.47 -2.41
N HIS A 105 -6.95 21.33 -1.97
CA HIS A 105 -5.64 20.86 -2.42
C HIS A 105 -5.59 20.54 -3.91
N LEU A 106 -6.71 20.22 -4.56
CA LEU A 106 -6.77 19.97 -6.01
C LEU A 106 -6.21 21.14 -6.83
N ALA A 107 -6.41 22.38 -6.37
CA ALA A 107 -5.85 23.54 -7.06
C ALA A 107 -4.31 23.52 -7.12
N SER A 108 -3.65 22.93 -6.10
CA SER A 108 -2.19 22.79 -6.04
C SER A 108 -1.64 21.74 -6.99
N LEU A 109 -2.51 20.86 -7.50
CA LEU A 109 -2.14 19.78 -8.41
C LEU A 109 -2.18 20.21 -9.89
N ALA A 110 -2.42 21.49 -10.19
CA ALA A 110 -2.40 22.00 -11.56
C ALA A 110 -1.07 21.70 -12.26
N GLY A 111 -1.14 21.22 -13.51
CA GLY A 111 0.01 20.78 -14.31
C GLY A 111 0.48 19.36 -14.01
N ARG A 112 -0.15 18.65 -13.06
CA ARG A 112 0.16 17.24 -12.79
C ARG A 112 -0.77 16.30 -13.57
N THR A 113 -0.32 15.07 -13.75
CA THR A 113 -1.17 13.99 -14.22
C THR A 113 -1.92 13.39 -13.04
N LEU A 114 -3.24 13.37 -13.11
CA LEU A 114 -4.10 12.77 -12.09
C LEU A 114 -4.66 11.44 -12.59
N ILE A 115 -4.76 10.48 -11.67
CA ILE A 115 -5.45 9.21 -11.90
C ILE A 115 -6.63 9.17 -10.94
N THR A 116 -7.85 9.04 -11.48
CA THR A 116 -9.09 8.92 -10.72
C THR A 116 -9.84 7.66 -11.13
N SER A 117 -10.88 7.30 -10.39
CA SER A 117 -11.90 6.40 -10.94
C SER A 117 -12.82 7.17 -11.90
N ASP A 118 -13.69 6.45 -12.60
CA ASP A 118 -14.74 7.04 -13.42
C ASP A 118 -15.93 7.60 -12.59
N GLY A 119 -15.82 7.56 -11.27
CA GLY A 119 -16.83 8.01 -10.31
C GLY A 119 -17.94 6.99 -10.01
N THR A 120 -17.87 5.77 -10.55
CA THR A 120 -18.80 4.68 -10.23
C THR A 120 -18.29 3.82 -9.06
N THR A 121 -16.98 3.74 -8.89
CA THR A 121 -16.32 3.07 -7.76
C THR A 121 -15.32 4.00 -7.06
N ILE A 122 -14.81 3.58 -5.90
CA ILE A 122 -13.56 4.12 -5.37
C ILE A 122 -12.40 3.73 -6.31
N LEU A 123 -11.30 4.50 -6.29
CA LEU A 123 -10.10 4.15 -7.04
C LEU A 123 -9.35 2.98 -6.37
N GLY A 124 -9.28 2.97 -5.05
CA GLY A 124 -8.51 2.00 -4.26
C GLY A 124 -7.01 2.22 -4.38
N ALA A 125 -6.55 3.46 -4.63
CA ALA A 125 -5.15 3.83 -4.58
C ALA A 125 -4.58 3.67 -3.16
N ASP A 126 -5.41 3.93 -2.17
CA ASP A 126 -5.20 3.58 -0.79
C ASP A 126 -5.50 2.06 -0.61
N ASP A 127 -4.51 1.23 -0.27
CA ASP A 127 -3.06 1.55 -0.27
C ASP A 127 -2.29 0.74 -1.35
N LYS A 128 -2.95 0.47 -2.49
CA LYS A 128 -2.26 -0.18 -3.63
C LYS A 128 -1.15 0.67 -4.22
N ALA A 129 -1.16 1.97 -3.97
CA ALA A 129 -0.07 2.85 -4.36
C ALA A 129 1.18 2.56 -3.51
N GLY A 130 1.06 2.44 -2.17
CA GLY A 130 2.18 2.04 -1.31
C GLY A 130 2.72 0.66 -1.66
N ILE A 131 1.85 -0.29 -2.00
CA ILE A 131 2.27 -1.60 -2.54
C ILE A 131 3.11 -1.42 -3.81
N ALA A 132 2.64 -0.61 -4.77
CA ALA A 132 3.35 -0.38 -6.03
C ALA A 132 4.69 0.33 -5.82
N GLU A 133 4.77 1.27 -4.88
CA GLU A 133 6.01 1.95 -4.50
C GLU A 133 7.03 0.97 -3.93
N ILE A 134 6.62 0.10 -3.00
CA ILE A 134 7.49 -0.95 -2.42
C ILE A 134 8.03 -1.86 -3.52
N LEU A 135 7.16 -2.41 -4.37
CA LEU A 135 7.55 -3.32 -5.44
C LEU A 135 8.50 -2.64 -6.45
N THR A 136 8.20 -1.39 -6.84
CA THR A 136 9.05 -0.61 -7.75
C THR A 136 10.41 -0.31 -7.14
N ALA A 137 10.46 0.03 -5.85
CA ALA A 137 11.72 0.25 -5.14
C ALA A 137 12.57 -1.01 -5.08
N LEU A 138 11.97 -2.17 -4.78
CA LEU A 138 12.66 -3.47 -4.78
C LEU A 138 13.17 -3.83 -6.18
N GLU A 139 12.35 -3.67 -7.22
CA GLU A 139 12.76 -3.90 -8.60
C GLU A 139 13.96 -3.03 -8.97
N HIS A 140 13.93 -1.75 -8.63
CA HIS A 140 15.02 -0.82 -8.90
C HIS A 140 16.30 -1.22 -8.15
N ILE A 141 16.20 -1.54 -6.85
CA ILE A 141 17.33 -2.01 -6.03
C ILE A 141 18.00 -3.24 -6.65
N LEU A 142 17.19 -4.22 -7.06
CA LEU A 142 17.69 -5.47 -7.61
C LEU A 142 18.28 -5.30 -9.02
N THR A 143 17.60 -4.51 -9.88
CA THR A 143 18.04 -4.27 -11.27
C THR A 143 19.31 -3.46 -11.32
N GLU A 144 19.40 -2.38 -10.56
CA GLU A 144 20.56 -1.49 -10.51
C GLU A 144 21.65 -2.00 -9.54
N LYS A 145 21.38 -3.11 -8.85
CA LYS A 145 22.31 -3.71 -7.86
C LYS A 145 22.75 -2.69 -6.80
N ILE A 146 21.79 -1.92 -6.30
CA ILE A 146 22.07 -0.91 -5.26
C ILE A 146 22.46 -1.62 -3.97
N PRO A 147 23.61 -1.30 -3.35
CA PRO A 147 24.01 -1.90 -2.09
C PRO A 147 23.02 -1.54 -0.97
N HIS A 148 22.58 -2.56 -0.19
CA HIS A 148 21.60 -2.37 0.87
C HIS A 148 21.84 -3.33 2.04
N GLY A 149 21.39 -2.95 3.24
CA GLY A 149 21.24 -3.85 4.38
C GLY A 149 20.07 -4.83 4.19
N PRO A 150 19.75 -5.66 5.19
CA PRO A 150 18.57 -6.53 5.11
C PRO A 150 17.30 -5.69 4.91
N LEU A 151 16.43 -6.10 3.97
CA LEU A 151 15.13 -5.48 3.74
C LEU A 151 14.02 -6.47 4.05
N CYS A 152 12.98 -5.99 4.73
CA CYS A 152 11.79 -6.75 5.09
C CYS A 152 10.58 -6.08 4.49
N VAL A 153 9.65 -6.85 3.94
CA VAL A 153 8.40 -6.35 3.39
C VAL A 153 7.24 -7.09 4.02
N ALA A 154 6.19 -6.37 4.34
CA ALA A 154 4.93 -6.98 4.72
C ALA A 154 3.76 -6.30 4.00
N PHE A 155 2.83 -7.12 3.49
CA PHE A 155 1.53 -6.63 3.04
C PHE A 155 0.46 -7.16 3.98
N THR A 156 -0.37 -6.26 4.50
CA THR A 156 -1.32 -6.54 5.57
C THR A 156 -2.76 -6.55 5.07
N PRO A 157 -3.62 -7.41 5.60
CA PRO A 157 -5.06 -7.34 5.40
C PRO A 157 -5.72 -6.41 6.44
N ASP A 158 -6.99 -6.07 6.21
CA ASP A 158 -7.93 -5.51 7.21
C ASP A 158 -7.48 -4.22 7.91
N GLU A 159 -6.67 -3.40 7.23
CA GLU A 159 -6.23 -2.11 7.77
C GLU A 159 -7.42 -1.16 7.94
N GLU A 160 -8.27 -1.06 6.92
CA GLU A 160 -9.41 -0.14 6.82
C GLU A 160 -10.50 -0.36 7.90
N ILE A 161 -10.45 -1.49 8.58
CA ILE A 161 -11.31 -1.81 9.73
C ILE A 161 -10.52 -1.85 11.06
N GLY A 162 -9.26 -1.36 11.05
CA GLY A 162 -8.40 -1.29 12.23
C GLY A 162 -7.87 -2.63 12.71
N MET A 163 -7.95 -3.68 11.90
CA MET A 163 -7.50 -5.03 12.26
C MET A 163 -6.15 -5.42 11.65
N GLY A 164 -5.51 -4.52 10.90
CA GLY A 164 -4.19 -4.75 10.28
C GLY A 164 -3.12 -5.31 11.22
N PRO A 165 -3.00 -4.90 12.48
CA PRO A 165 -2.02 -5.45 13.43
C PRO A 165 -2.45 -6.75 14.12
N ALA A 166 -3.70 -7.22 13.98
CA ALA A 166 -4.30 -8.25 14.84
C ALA A 166 -3.52 -9.58 14.88
N HIS A 167 -3.00 -10.01 13.75
CA HIS A 167 -2.22 -11.25 13.62
C HIS A 167 -0.83 -11.01 13.02
N PHE A 168 -0.36 -9.77 13.02
CA PHE A 168 0.95 -9.42 12.46
C PHE A 168 2.06 -10.09 13.27
N ASP A 169 2.85 -10.95 12.62
CA ASP A 169 3.98 -11.63 13.26
C ASP A 169 5.25 -10.78 13.19
N VAL A 170 5.47 -9.96 14.22
CA VAL A 170 6.66 -9.09 14.35
C VAL A 170 7.97 -9.89 14.30
N LYS A 171 7.97 -11.11 14.81
CA LYS A 171 9.19 -11.96 14.81
C LYS A 171 9.49 -12.47 13.41
N LYS A 172 8.47 -12.86 12.67
CA LYS A 172 8.58 -13.29 11.29
C LYS A 172 8.98 -12.11 10.39
N PHE A 173 8.39 -10.94 10.60
CA PHE A 173 8.75 -9.71 9.88
C PHE A 173 10.19 -9.28 10.13
N SER A 174 10.70 -9.43 11.36
CA SER A 174 12.09 -9.30 11.82
C SER A 174 12.82 -8.00 11.43
N ALA A 175 12.14 -6.90 11.14
CA ALA A 175 12.74 -5.61 10.90
C ALA A 175 13.17 -4.94 12.23
N ASP A 176 14.31 -4.23 12.22
CA ASP A 176 14.72 -3.36 13.35
C ASP A 176 13.93 -2.05 13.36
N TYR A 177 13.62 -1.51 12.16
CA TYR A 177 12.80 -0.34 11.92
C TYR A 177 11.86 -0.60 10.76
N ALA A 178 10.68 -0.04 10.80
CA ALA A 178 9.74 -0.17 9.69
C ALA A 178 9.04 1.16 9.40
N TYR A 179 8.67 1.33 8.14
CA TYR A 179 7.82 2.40 7.66
C TYR A 179 6.56 1.79 7.05
N THR A 180 5.41 2.32 7.42
CA THR A 180 4.16 2.07 6.71
C THR A 180 4.05 3.13 5.62
N LEU A 181 3.89 2.67 4.38
CA LEU A 181 3.58 3.52 3.24
C LEU A 181 2.06 3.57 3.17
N ASP A 182 1.52 4.75 3.37
CA ASP A 182 0.07 4.96 3.41
C ASP A 182 -0.26 6.39 2.97
N GLY A 183 -1.50 6.62 2.52
CA GLY A 183 -1.87 7.86 1.86
C GLY A 183 -2.03 9.06 2.77
N ASP A 184 -1.50 10.19 2.34
CA ASP A 184 -1.90 11.53 2.75
C ASP A 184 -1.95 12.42 1.51
N THR A 185 -2.35 13.68 1.68
CA THR A 185 -2.70 14.62 0.61
C THR A 185 -1.63 14.81 -0.47
N ASP A 186 -0.35 14.61 -0.19
CA ASP A 186 0.75 14.85 -1.13
C ASP A 186 1.85 13.77 -1.13
N CYS A 187 1.78 12.78 -0.26
CA CYS A 187 2.81 11.75 -0.14
C CYS A 187 2.24 10.48 0.49
N LEU A 188 2.63 9.35 -0.06
CA LEU A 188 2.25 8.03 0.48
C LEU A 188 3.18 7.54 1.59
N LEU A 189 4.23 8.29 1.92
CA LEU A 189 5.12 7.95 3.02
C LEU A 189 4.61 8.58 4.30
N TYR A 190 3.95 7.80 5.13
CA TYR A 190 3.57 8.18 6.48
C TYR A 190 4.45 7.44 7.49
N THR A 191 5.11 8.19 8.37
CA THR A 191 5.82 7.63 9.53
C THR A 191 4.90 7.71 10.75
N SER A 192 4.30 6.60 11.13
CA SER A 192 3.60 6.54 12.41
C SER A 192 4.65 6.48 13.54
N PRO A 193 4.59 7.35 14.55
CA PRO A 193 5.43 7.21 15.74
C PRO A 193 5.11 5.87 16.41
N SER A 194 6.16 5.16 16.84
CA SER A 194 5.95 3.91 17.57
C SER A 194 5.15 4.18 18.84
N PRO A 195 4.41 3.21 19.40
CA PRO A 195 3.73 3.36 20.68
C PRO A 195 4.64 3.81 21.85
N ARG A 196 5.97 3.68 21.70
CA ARG A 196 6.95 4.20 22.67
C ARG A 196 7.08 5.72 22.60
N ASP A 197 6.94 6.31 21.41
CA ASP A 197 7.10 7.76 21.21
C ASP A 197 5.87 8.54 21.72
N ALA A 198 4.70 7.90 21.81
CA ALA A 198 3.47 8.49 22.33
C ALA A 198 3.47 8.67 23.88
N HIS A 199 4.44 8.09 24.58
CA HIS A 199 4.55 8.20 26.04
C HIS A 199 5.59 9.19 26.53
N GLU A 200 6.34 9.84 25.64
CA GLU A 200 7.38 10.83 25.98
C GLU A 200 6.98 12.28 25.68
N SER A 201 5.71 12.57 25.40
CA SER A 201 5.20 13.93 25.16
C SER A 201 4.23 14.40 26.24
#